data_aba978de888061117c2c830e538f38e3
#
_entry.id   aba978de888061117c2c830e538f38e3
#
_cell.length_a   1.000
_cell.length_b   1.000
_cell.length_c   1.000
_cell.angle_alpha   90.00
_cell.angle_beta   90.00
_cell.angle_gamma   90.00
#
_symmetry.space_group_name_H-M   'P 1'
#
loop_
_entity.id
_entity.type
_entity.pdbx_description
1 polymer ?
#
loop_
_entity_poly.entity_id
_entity_poly.type
_entity_poly.pdbx_seq_one_letter_code
_entity_poly.pdbx_strand_id
1 'polypeptide(L)'
;PVLQKNLILRNRITLLVRNYLAKYGFTEVETPILCRSTPEGARDYLVPSRISKGQFYALPQSPQLYKQLLMVGGMDRYFQIARCFRDEDLRADRQPEFSQIDIEMSFVDEEDIWSMTEGLMKEIFKDIKGIELPEFKRIPYDTCMEKYGSDKPDLRFDMPLYNVSEVFANTEFKVFENCLNEGGIIQAMNVKNGADKFSRKQLDKLQDYVKVYGAKALANLKLTSEGFAGSVTKVLSDAEKEALRTMLNIEENDIVFFVADKKKVAQTSLGALRVKLGHDLDLINKDAYEFLWVTDFPMFEYDENENRYVAAH
;
A
#
# COMPACT_ATOMS: atom_id res chain seq x y z
N PRO A 1 13.23 -16.59 -25.41
CA PRO A 1 12.57 -17.15 -24.22
C PRO A 1 12.41 -16.08 -23.15
N VAL A 2 11.36 -16.17 -22.32
CA VAL A 2 11.03 -15.17 -21.29
C VAL A 2 12.18 -14.99 -20.29
N LEU A 3 12.73 -16.08 -19.79
CA LEU A 3 13.84 -16.06 -18.83
C LEU A 3 15.06 -15.28 -19.38
N GLN A 4 15.46 -15.51 -20.61
CA GLN A 4 16.58 -14.79 -21.23
C GLN A 4 16.32 -13.28 -21.28
N LYS A 5 15.10 -12.87 -21.68
CA LYS A 5 14.72 -11.44 -21.68
C LYS A 5 14.79 -10.82 -20.28
N ASN A 6 14.32 -11.55 -19.27
CA ASN A 6 14.37 -11.08 -17.89
C ASN A 6 15.81 -10.92 -17.36
N LEU A 7 16.70 -11.86 -17.71
CA LEU A 7 18.12 -11.77 -17.31
C LEU A 7 18.83 -10.59 -17.99
N ILE A 8 18.56 -10.36 -19.28
CA ILE A 8 19.10 -9.22 -20.01
C ILE A 8 18.56 -7.91 -19.44
N LEU A 9 17.25 -7.85 -19.18
CA LEU A 9 16.61 -6.68 -18.57
C LEU A 9 17.21 -6.36 -17.20
N ARG A 10 17.36 -7.37 -16.33
CA ARG A 10 18.01 -7.23 -15.04
C ARG A 10 19.42 -6.64 -15.16
N ASN A 11 20.23 -7.17 -16.10
CA ASN A 11 21.57 -6.65 -16.33
C ASN A 11 21.57 -5.18 -16.76
N ARG A 12 20.68 -4.79 -17.69
CA ARG A 12 20.54 -3.39 -18.14
C ARG A 12 20.17 -2.47 -16.98
N ILE A 13 19.17 -2.84 -16.17
CA ILE A 13 18.75 -2.06 -15.00
C ILE A 13 19.92 -1.91 -14.02
N THR A 14 20.61 -3.00 -13.69
CA THR A 14 21.73 -2.98 -12.74
C THR A 14 22.87 -2.07 -13.22
N LEU A 15 23.21 -2.13 -14.51
CA LEU A 15 24.25 -1.27 -15.09
C LEU A 15 23.83 0.20 -15.07
N LEU A 16 22.59 0.49 -15.42
CA LEU A 16 22.03 1.85 -15.38
C LEU A 16 22.09 2.43 -13.97
N VAL A 17 21.64 1.66 -12.97
CA VAL A 17 21.68 2.06 -11.53
C VAL A 17 23.11 2.40 -11.11
N ARG A 18 24.09 1.56 -11.43
CA ARG A 18 25.51 1.82 -11.13
C ARG A 18 25.99 3.12 -11.75
N ASN A 19 25.70 3.31 -13.04
CA ASN A 19 26.10 4.53 -13.75
C ASN A 19 25.43 5.77 -13.19
N TYR A 20 24.13 5.68 -12.87
CA TYR A 20 23.39 6.79 -12.28
C TYR A 20 23.96 7.18 -10.90
N LEU A 21 24.09 6.22 -9.99
CA LEU A 21 24.57 6.50 -8.63
C LEU A 21 26.02 6.98 -8.63
N ALA A 22 26.87 6.43 -9.52
CA ALA A 22 28.27 6.91 -9.67
C ALA A 22 28.33 8.41 -10.07
N LYS A 23 27.44 8.89 -10.95
CA LYS A 23 27.35 10.33 -11.30
C LYS A 23 27.01 11.22 -10.10
N TYR A 24 26.29 10.69 -9.13
CA TYR A 24 25.94 11.39 -7.89
C TYR A 24 26.96 11.19 -6.75
N GLY A 25 28.14 10.62 -7.06
CA GLY A 25 29.22 10.46 -6.11
C GLY A 25 29.06 9.31 -5.13
N PHE A 26 28.19 8.34 -5.42
CA PHE A 26 28.08 7.13 -4.63
C PHE A 26 29.20 6.16 -4.91
N THR A 27 29.67 5.51 -3.84
CA THR A 27 30.64 4.41 -3.91
C THR A 27 29.93 3.08 -3.73
N GLU A 28 30.10 2.15 -4.68
CA GLU A 28 29.62 0.77 -4.52
C GLU A 28 30.55 0.01 -3.60
N VAL A 29 30.02 -0.55 -2.50
CA VAL A 29 30.80 -1.35 -1.55
C VAL A 29 30.12 -2.69 -1.33
N GLU A 30 30.82 -3.77 -1.63
CA GLU A 30 30.38 -5.11 -1.27
C GLU A 30 30.62 -5.39 0.21
N THR A 31 29.60 -5.88 0.90
CA THR A 31 29.65 -6.22 2.32
C THR A 31 29.66 -7.75 2.50
N PRO A 32 30.18 -8.26 3.63
CA PRO A 32 30.19 -9.70 3.91
C PRO A 32 28.79 -10.32 3.89
N ILE A 33 28.70 -11.53 3.31
CA ILE A 33 27.47 -12.34 3.33
C ILE A 33 27.42 -13.28 4.52
N LEU A 34 28.56 -13.81 4.97
CA LEU A 34 28.62 -14.60 6.20
C LEU A 34 28.75 -13.65 7.40
N CYS A 35 27.64 -13.36 8.04
CA CYS A 35 27.52 -12.39 9.10
C CYS A 35 27.14 -13.03 10.44
N ARG A 36 27.12 -12.23 11.48
CA ARG A 36 26.45 -12.58 12.73
C ARG A 36 24.95 -12.30 12.56
N SER A 37 24.11 -13.13 13.18
CA SER A 37 22.66 -12.89 13.25
C SER A 37 22.36 -11.53 13.87
N THR A 38 21.50 -10.76 13.20
CA THR A 38 20.99 -9.46 13.66
C THR A 38 19.48 -9.44 13.50
N PRO A 39 18.71 -8.96 14.49
CA PRO A 39 17.26 -8.90 14.41
C PRO A 39 16.84 -7.78 13.44
N GLU A 40 16.28 -8.15 12.27
CA GLU A 40 15.80 -7.19 11.24
C GLU A 40 14.34 -7.45 10.81
N GLY A 41 13.57 -8.18 11.61
CA GLY A 41 12.14 -8.42 11.35
C GLY A 41 11.79 -9.75 10.69
N ALA A 42 12.67 -10.34 9.88
CA ALA A 42 12.53 -11.70 9.35
C ALA A 42 13.35 -12.70 10.16
N ARG A 43 13.17 -14.00 9.89
CA ARG A 43 14.09 -15.05 10.41
C ARG A 43 15.31 -15.12 9.51
N ASP A 44 16.46 -15.41 10.13
CA ASP A 44 17.73 -15.58 9.43
C ASP A 44 17.88 -17.00 8.90
N TYR A 45 18.45 -17.15 7.70
CA TYR A 45 19.05 -18.41 7.26
C TYR A 45 20.40 -18.61 7.95
N LEU A 46 20.57 -19.73 8.64
CA LEU A 46 21.77 -20.06 9.39
C LEU A 46 22.70 -20.98 8.60
N VAL A 47 23.99 -20.67 8.64
CA VAL A 47 25.07 -21.48 8.05
C VAL A 47 25.92 -22.04 9.20
N PRO A 48 25.99 -23.37 9.42
CA PRO A 48 26.80 -23.94 10.49
C PRO A 48 28.28 -23.64 10.31
N SER A 49 28.95 -23.24 11.41
CA SER A 49 30.42 -23.06 11.39
C SER A 49 31.11 -24.41 11.52
N ARG A 50 31.95 -24.75 10.55
CA ARG A 50 32.78 -25.95 10.63
C ARG A 50 33.91 -25.82 11.67
N ILE A 51 34.39 -24.61 11.89
CA ILE A 51 35.52 -24.33 12.75
C ILE A 51 35.07 -24.24 14.23
N SER A 52 33.97 -23.54 14.48
CA SER A 52 33.44 -23.30 15.82
C SER A 52 32.18 -24.15 16.05
N LYS A 53 32.35 -25.28 16.72
CA LYS A 53 31.26 -26.23 17.00
C LYS A 53 30.12 -25.54 17.77
N GLY A 54 28.88 -25.74 17.31
CA GLY A 54 27.68 -25.16 17.93
C GLY A 54 27.43 -23.67 17.61
N GLN A 55 28.28 -23.07 16.76
CA GLN A 55 28.08 -21.70 16.30
C GLN A 55 27.66 -21.67 14.85
N PHE A 56 26.98 -20.57 14.46
CA PHE A 56 26.41 -20.37 13.14
C PHE A 56 26.74 -18.96 12.63
N TYR A 57 26.96 -18.86 11.34
CA TYR A 57 26.80 -17.61 10.59
C TYR A 57 25.33 -17.44 10.23
N ALA A 58 24.92 -16.20 9.99
CA ALA A 58 23.65 -15.87 9.38
C ALA A 58 23.86 -15.27 7.99
N LEU A 59 22.95 -15.56 7.05
CA LEU A 59 22.90 -14.84 5.80
C LEU A 59 22.18 -13.50 5.99
N PRO A 60 22.63 -12.39 5.38
CA PRO A 60 22.13 -11.06 5.67
C PRO A 60 20.70 -10.88 5.14
N GLN A 61 19.82 -10.32 5.98
CA GLN A 61 18.50 -9.84 5.55
C GLN A 61 18.61 -8.54 4.74
N SER A 62 19.60 -7.72 5.08
CA SER A 62 20.09 -6.54 4.39
C SER A 62 21.51 -6.22 4.86
N PRO A 63 22.30 -5.36 4.20
CA PRO A 63 23.60 -4.91 4.68
C PRO A 63 23.51 -3.79 5.75
N GLN A 64 22.44 -3.72 6.54
CA GLN A 64 22.10 -2.61 7.42
C GLN A 64 23.23 -2.23 8.39
N LEU A 65 23.81 -3.21 9.09
CA LEU A 65 24.90 -2.94 10.05
C LEU A 65 26.14 -2.36 9.35
N TYR A 66 26.50 -2.93 8.20
CA TYR A 66 27.72 -2.52 7.49
C TYR A 66 27.57 -1.13 6.88
N LYS A 67 26.42 -0.81 6.26
CA LYS A 67 26.23 0.52 5.67
C LYS A 67 26.22 1.62 6.73
N GLN A 68 25.67 1.36 7.93
CA GLN A 68 25.76 2.28 9.05
C GLN A 68 27.22 2.49 9.51
N LEU A 69 28.01 1.42 9.61
CA LEU A 69 29.43 1.52 9.93
C LEU A 69 30.22 2.29 8.88
N LEU A 70 29.85 2.16 7.59
CA LEU A 70 30.46 2.94 6.50
C LEU A 70 30.16 4.44 6.65
N MET A 71 28.91 4.80 7.03
CA MET A 71 28.56 6.20 7.33
C MET A 71 29.38 6.74 8.49
N VAL A 72 29.49 5.99 9.60
CA VAL A 72 30.35 6.36 10.74
C VAL A 72 31.82 6.48 10.32
N GLY A 73 32.28 5.67 9.38
CA GLY A 73 33.61 5.71 8.80
C GLY A 73 33.87 6.84 7.81
N GLY A 74 32.87 7.71 7.54
CA GLY A 74 33.00 8.87 6.65
C GLY A 74 32.74 8.56 5.18
N MET A 75 32.05 7.46 4.87
CA MET A 75 31.64 7.13 3.50
C MET A 75 30.23 7.65 3.25
N ASP A 76 30.08 8.93 2.99
CA ASP A 76 28.82 9.67 3.02
C ASP A 76 27.79 9.26 1.97
N ARG A 77 28.19 8.53 0.92
CA ARG A 77 27.32 8.05 -0.14
C ARG A 77 27.70 6.65 -0.55
N TYR A 78 26.97 5.69 -0.05
CA TYR A 78 27.14 4.28 -0.29
C TYR A 78 26.00 3.71 -1.09
N PHE A 79 26.28 2.74 -1.94
CA PHE A 79 25.27 1.82 -2.46
C PHE A 79 25.85 0.42 -2.69
N GLN A 80 24.94 -0.55 -2.81
CA GLN A 80 25.27 -1.92 -3.20
C GLN A 80 24.07 -2.56 -3.93
N ILE A 81 24.35 -3.35 -4.94
CA ILE A 81 23.35 -4.31 -5.44
C ILE A 81 23.43 -5.56 -4.54
N ALA A 82 22.80 -5.45 -3.37
CA ALA A 82 22.96 -6.38 -2.28
C ALA A 82 22.15 -7.66 -2.47
N ARG A 83 22.76 -8.82 -2.24
CA ARG A 83 22.05 -10.08 -2.12
C ARG A 83 21.51 -10.22 -0.70
N CYS A 84 20.18 -10.41 -0.60
CA CYS A 84 19.44 -10.47 0.67
C CYS A 84 18.71 -11.79 0.80
N PHE A 85 18.57 -12.25 2.05
CA PHE A 85 17.98 -13.53 2.40
C PHE A 85 17.01 -13.37 3.56
N ARG A 86 15.77 -13.83 3.43
CA ARG A 86 14.75 -13.77 4.47
C ARG A 86 13.96 -15.06 4.53
N ASP A 87 13.98 -15.73 5.67
CA ASP A 87 13.17 -16.95 5.90
C ASP A 87 11.77 -16.52 6.33
N GLU A 88 10.96 -16.20 5.33
CA GLU A 88 9.57 -15.76 5.46
C GLU A 88 8.66 -16.59 4.55
N ASP A 89 7.35 -16.59 4.84
CA ASP A 89 6.36 -17.20 3.99
C ASP A 89 6.35 -16.56 2.59
N LEU A 90 6.35 -17.41 1.57
CA LEU A 90 6.32 -16.97 0.18
C LEU A 90 4.99 -16.27 -0.13
N ARG A 91 5.08 -15.14 -0.79
CA ARG A 91 3.96 -14.39 -1.35
C ARG A 91 4.23 -14.11 -2.82
N ALA A 92 3.22 -13.61 -3.55
CA ALA A 92 3.33 -13.35 -4.98
C ALA A 92 4.54 -12.46 -5.38
N ASP A 93 4.91 -11.53 -4.50
CA ASP A 93 5.97 -10.54 -4.68
C ASP A 93 7.21 -10.76 -3.77
N ARG A 94 7.25 -11.85 -2.98
CA ARG A 94 8.34 -12.13 -2.05
C ARG A 94 9.05 -13.42 -2.37
N GLN A 95 10.38 -13.35 -2.40
CA GLN A 95 11.27 -14.48 -2.57
C GLN A 95 12.21 -14.58 -1.36
N PRO A 96 12.61 -15.80 -0.93
CA PRO A 96 13.51 -15.98 0.21
C PRO A 96 14.92 -15.46 -0.09
N GLU A 97 15.29 -15.37 -1.36
CA GLU A 97 16.54 -14.81 -1.86
C GLU A 97 16.22 -13.78 -2.95
N PHE A 98 16.68 -12.55 -2.78
CA PHE A 98 16.44 -11.45 -3.71
C PHE A 98 17.59 -10.45 -3.71
N SER A 99 17.54 -9.46 -4.59
CA SER A 99 18.52 -8.36 -4.60
C SER A 99 17.84 -7.04 -4.30
N GLN A 100 18.52 -6.20 -3.53
CA GLN A 100 18.16 -4.82 -3.29
C GLN A 100 19.11 -3.89 -4.01
N ILE A 101 18.60 -2.75 -4.47
CA ILE A 101 19.40 -1.56 -4.68
C ILE A 101 19.44 -0.89 -3.32
N ASP A 102 20.47 -1.19 -2.54
CA ASP A 102 20.64 -0.68 -1.19
C ASP A 102 21.46 0.61 -1.22
N ILE A 103 20.95 1.65 -0.59
CA ILE A 103 21.52 3.01 -0.63
C ILE A 103 21.55 3.57 0.78
N GLU A 104 22.64 4.25 1.15
CA GLU A 104 22.75 5.00 2.39
C GLU A 104 23.46 6.33 2.14
N MET A 105 22.97 7.39 2.76
CA MET A 105 23.52 8.74 2.66
C MET A 105 23.64 9.41 4.03
N SER A 106 24.71 10.17 4.24
CA SER A 106 24.88 11.02 5.42
C SER A 106 24.53 12.48 5.10
N PHE A 107 24.14 13.25 6.11
CA PHE A 107 23.92 14.71 6.05
C PHE A 107 22.90 15.14 5.00
N VAL A 108 21.80 14.39 4.90
CA VAL A 108 20.70 14.61 3.94
C VAL A 108 19.38 14.65 4.67
N ASP A 109 18.38 15.27 4.04
CA ASP A 109 16.97 15.20 4.43
C ASP A 109 16.14 14.37 3.46
N GLU A 110 14.82 14.31 3.66
CA GLU A 110 13.90 13.52 2.86
C GLU A 110 13.88 13.99 1.39
N GLU A 111 13.99 15.30 1.16
CA GLU A 111 13.98 15.89 -0.19
C GLU A 111 15.17 15.40 -1.03
N ASP A 112 16.35 15.27 -0.42
CA ASP A 112 17.54 14.75 -1.08
C ASP A 112 17.32 13.30 -1.54
N ILE A 113 16.72 12.47 -0.68
CA ILE A 113 16.41 11.06 -0.97
C ILE A 113 15.33 10.97 -2.07
N TRP A 114 14.26 11.77 -1.95
CA TRP A 114 13.17 11.76 -2.95
C TRP A 114 13.68 12.22 -4.31
N SER A 115 14.40 13.33 -4.36
CA SER A 115 14.95 13.87 -5.61
C SER A 115 15.87 12.87 -6.32
N MET A 116 16.80 12.26 -5.58
CA MET A 116 17.73 11.26 -6.09
C MET A 116 16.98 10.03 -6.61
N THR A 117 16.02 9.51 -5.82
CA THR A 117 15.25 8.30 -6.16
C THR A 117 14.32 8.54 -7.34
N GLU A 118 13.62 9.69 -7.38
CA GLU A 118 12.77 10.07 -8.52
C GLU A 118 13.58 10.14 -9.81
N GLY A 119 14.74 10.78 -9.77
CA GLY A 119 15.64 10.88 -10.90
C GLY A 119 16.09 9.50 -11.40
N LEU A 120 16.44 8.59 -10.48
CA LEU A 120 16.79 7.21 -10.82
C LEU A 120 15.62 6.46 -11.48
N MET A 121 14.42 6.55 -10.93
CA MET A 121 13.24 5.90 -11.50
C MET A 121 12.87 6.48 -12.87
N LYS A 122 12.94 7.80 -13.05
CA LYS A 122 12.72 8.46 -14.34
C LYS A 122 13.72 7.98 -15.38
N GLU A 123 15.02 7.87 -15.04
CA GLU A 123 16.05 7.37 -15.96
C GLU A 123 15.83 5.90 -16.32
N ILE A 124 15.46 5.04 -15.35
CA ILE A 124 15.15 3.62 -15.60
C ILE A 124 13.95 3.48 -16.56
N PHE A 125 12.85 4.19 -16.31
CA PHE A 125 11.66 4.07 -17.15
C PHE A 125 11.88 4.63 -18.56
N LYS A 126 12.61 5.72 -18.66
CA LYS A 126 13.00 6.30 -19.96
C LYS A 126 13.86 5.33 -20.76
N ASP A 127 14.92 4.77 -20.18
CA ASP A 127 15.85 3.86 -20.91
C ASP A 127 15.22 2.50 -21.25
N ILE A 128 14.47 1.92 -20.29
CA ILE A 128 13.96 0.56 -20.42
C ILE A 128 12.64 0.51 -21.19
N LYS A 129 11.74 1.47 -20.93
CA LYS A 129 10.37 1.48 -21.45
C LYS A 129 10.11 2.58 -22.49
N GLY A 130 11.00 3.55 -22.61
CA GLY A 130 10.76 4.74 -23.44
C GLY A 130 9.66 5.67 -22.88
N ILE A 131 9.38 5.57 -21.57
CA ILE A 131 8.32 6.33 -20.90
C ILE A 131 8.96 7.44 -20.06
N GLU A 132 8.52 8.67 -20.26
CA GLU A 132 8.87 9.78 -19.39
C GLU A 132 7.85 9.86 -18.26
N LEU A 133 8.34 9.64 -17.03
CA LEU A 133 7.50 9.73 -15.83
C LEU A 133 7.31 11.19 -15.43
N PRO A 134 6.09 11.58 -15.00
CA PRO A 134 5.85 12.90 -14.41
C PRO A 134 6.53 13.03 -13.05
N GLU A 135 6.37 14.20 -12.41
CA GLU A 135 6.71 14.35 -11.00
C GLU A 135 5.85 13.43 -10.13
N PHE A 136 6.46 12.85 -9.09
CA PHE A 136 5.76 11.95 -8.19
C PHE A 136 4.90 12.74 -7.23
N LYS A 137 3.63 12.33 -7.11
CA LYS A 137 2.69 12.93 -6.16
C LYS A 137 3.16 12.65 -4.73
N ARG A 138 3.01 13.61 -3.83
CA ARG A 138 3.23 13.45 -2.39
C ARG A 138 1.88 13.44 -1.70
N ILE A 139 1.55 12.36 -1.02
CA ILE A 139 0.27 12.19 -0.37
C ILE A 139 0.52 11.75 1.07
N PRO A 140 0.06 12.52 2.07
CA PRO A 140 0.17 12.11 3.47
C PRO A 140 -0.52 10.78 3.75
N TYR A 141 0.05 10.00 4.66
CA TYR A 141 -0.46 8.69 5.06
C TYR A 141 -1.96 8.74 5.43
N ASP A 142 -2.36 9.70 6.25
CA ASP A 142 -3.76 9.84 6.64
C ASP A 142 -4.69 10.07 5.45
N THR A 143 -4.26 10.86 4.47
CA THR A 143 -5.01 11.09 3.22
C THR A 143 -5.09 9.82 2.37
N CYS A 144 -4.01 9.02 2.31
CA CYS A 144 -4.02 7.73 1.63
C CYS A 144 -5.02 6.77 2.28
N MET A 145 -5.01 6.68 3.60
CA MET A 145 -5.93 5.84 4.35
C MET A 145 -7.38 6.32 4.21
N GLU A 146 -7.62 7.62 4.27
CA GLU A 146 -8.96 8.20 4.14
C GLU A 146 -9.55 7.97 2.75
N LYS A 147 -8.78 8.26 1.69
CA LYS A 147 -9.27 8.24 0.31
C LYS A 147 -9.16 6.88 -0.38
N TYR A 148 -8.25 6.02 0.06
CA TYR A 148 -7.97 4.76 -0.64
C TYR A 148 -7.94 3.54 0.28
N GLY A 149 -7.95 3.73 1.59
CA GLY A 149 -7.91 2.67 2.59
C GLY A 149 -6.62 1.84 2.57
N SER A 150 -5.53 2.42 2.10
CA SER A 150 -4.23 1.76 1.94
C SER A 150 -3.09 2.77 1.96
N ASP A 151 -1.96 2.39 2.56
CA ASP A 151 -0.67 3.09 2.51
C ASP A 151 0.07 2.94 1.16
N LYS A 152 -0.47 2.14 0.26
CA LYS A 152 0.03 1.91 -1.10
C LYS A 152 -1.11 1.95 -2.12
N PRO A 153 -1.73 3.12 -2.32
CA PRO A 153 -2.92 3.24 -3.14
C PRO A 153 -2.62 3.00 -4.63
N ASP A 154 -3.49 2.27 -5.30
CA ASP A 154 -3.48 2.18 -6.76
C ASP A 154 -4.23 3.38 -7.35
N LEU A 155 -3.49 4.31 -7.96
CA LEU A 155 -4.04 5.53 -8.55
C LEU A 155 -4.32 5.41 -10.06
N ARG A 156 -4.18 4.22 -10.65
CA ARG A 156 -4.42 3.99 -12.08
C ARG A 156 -5.91 3.98 -12.46
N PHE A 157 -6.79 4.09 -11.46
CA PHE A 157 -8.23 4.23 -11.64
C PHE A 157 -8.81 5.13 -10.55
N ASP A 158 -9.90 5.82 -10.88
CA ASP A 158 -10.65 6.60 -9.91
C ASP A 158 -11.59 5.67 -9.12
N MET A 159 -12.00 6.04 -7.99
CA MET A 159 -12.98 5.43 -7.04
C MET A 159 -12.53 5.71 -5.60
N PRO A 160 -12.51 6.97 -5.18
CA PRO A 160 -12.08 7.32 -3.83
C PRO A 160 -13.11 6.90 -2.79
N LEU A 161 -12.62 6.73 -1.56
CA LEU A 161 -13.45 6.55 -0.38
C LEU A 161 -13.81 7.92 0.21
N TYR A 162 -14.95 7.98 0.89
CA TYR A 162 -15.46 9.18 1.56
C TYR A 162 -15.90 8.85 2.98
N ASN A 163 -15.50 9.67 3.95
CA ASN A 163 -16.09 9.61 5.28
C ASN A 163 -17.44 10.37 5.24
N VAL A 164 -18.53 9.64 5.39
CA VAL A 164 -19.89 10.16 5.33
C VAL A 164 -20.55 10.23 6.71
N SER A 165 -19.77 10.12 7.78
CA SER A 165 -20.28 10.10 9.16
C SER A 165 -21.13 11.30 9.50
N GLU A 166 -20.80 12.50 9.01
CA GLU A 166 -21.57 13.74 9.25
C GLU A 166 -22.99 13.68 8.68
N VAL A 167 -23.19 12.98 7.55
CA VAL A 167 -24.52 12.80 6.95
C VAL A 167 -25.45 12.04 7.91
N PHE A 168 -24.86 11.17 8.73
CA PHE A 168 -25.57 10.29 9.65
C PHE A 168 -25.53 10.72 11.13
N ALA A 169 -25.15 11.96 11.41
CA ALA A 169 -25.06 12.48 12.79
C ALA A 169 -26.37 12.36 13.59
N ASN A 170 -27.52 12.40 12.91
CA ASN A 170 -28.83 12.28 13.51
C ASN A 170 -29.65 11.14 12.88
N THR A 171 -28.99 10.08 12.44
CA THR A 171 -29.67 8.97 11.76
C THR A 171 -30.51 8.13 12.72
N GLU A 172 -31.67 7.66 12.23
CA GLU A 172 -32.48 6.67 12.94
C GLU A 172 -32.04 5.23 12.66
N PHE A 173 -31.10 5.03 11.73
CA PHE A 173 -30.59 3.70 11.43
C PHE A 173 -29.64 3.21 12.50
N LYS A 174 -30.16 2.36 13.37
CA LYS A 174 -29.48 1.89 14.60
C LYS A 174 -28.06 1.34 14.39
N VAL A 175 -27.77 0.71 13.25
CA VAL A 175 -26.44 0.19 12.98
C VAL A 175 -25.43 1.33 12.82
N PHE A 176 -25.79 2.40 12.13
CA PHE A 176 -24.94 3.56 11.93
C PHE A 176 -24.86 4.42 13.20
N GLU A 177 -26.01 4.65 13.85
CA GLU A 177 -26.08 5.36 15.12
C GLU A 177 -25.18 4.73 16.18
N ASN A 178 -25.27 3.41 16.38
CA ASN A 178 -24.43 2.70 17.36
C ASN A 178 -22.95 2.79 17.00
N CYS A 179 -22.59 2.63 15.73
CA CYS A 179 -21.20 2.76 15.28
C CYS A 179 -20.63 4.15 15.60
N LEU A 180 -21.37 5.21 15.33
CA LEU A 180 -20.95 6.59 15.62
C LEU A 180 -20.86 6.86 17.13
N ASN A 181 -21.82 6.35 17.92
CA ASN A 181 -21.81 6.47 19.39
C ASN A 181 -20.61 5.73 20.03
N GLU A 182 -20.12 4.67 19.40
CA GLU A 182 -18.93 3.93 19.82
C GLU A 182 -17.62 4.57 19.32
N GLY A 183 -17.68 5.73 18.66
CA GLY A 183 -16.52 6.43 18.11
C GLY A 183 -16.00 5.86 16.79
N GLY A 184 -16.79 5.02 16.12
CA GLY A 184 -16.52 4.53 14.77
C GLY A 184 -16.82 5.58 13.70
N ILE A 185 -16.62 5.20 12.44
CA ILE A 185 -16.93 6.02 11.26
C ILE A 185 -17.78 5.25 10.26
N ILE A 186 -18.45 6.00 9.39
CA ILE A 186 -19.14 5.45 8.23
C ILE A 186 -18.36 5.85 6.99
N GLN A 187 -17.71 4.89 6.38
CA GLN A 187 -16.95 5.07 5.14
C GLN A 187 -17.78 4.61 3.96
N ALA A 188 -17.74 5.35 2.85
CA ALA A 188 -18.50 5.07 1.65
C ALA A 188 -17.61 5.05 0.40
N MET A 189 -18.05 4.31 -0.62
CA MET A 189 -17.40 4.24 -1.92
C MET A 189 -18.45 4.17 -3.02
N ASN A 190 -18.44 5.13 -3.95
CA ASN A 190 -19.33 5.14 -5.11
C ASN A 190 -18.69 4.39 -6.29
N VAL A 191 -19.42 3.42 -6.84
CA VAL A 191 -19.03 2.67 -8.04
C VAL A 191 -19.91 3.14 -9.19
N LYS A 192 -19.33 3.92 -10.08
CA LYS A 192 -19.99 4.47 -11.25
C LYS A 192 -20.52 3.37 -12.17
N ASN A 193 -21.77 3.52 -12.63
CA ASN A 193 -22.46 2.55 -13.49
C ASN A 193 -22.46 1.11 -12.93
N GLY A 194 -22.51 0.97 -11.60
CA GLY A 194 -22.40 -0.32 -10.91
C GLY A 194 -23.73 -0.95 -10.51
N ALA A 195 -24.85 -0.24 -10.58
CA ALA A 195 -26.13 -0.69 -10.03
C ALA A 195 -26.61 -2.05 -10.58
N ASP A 196 -26.40 -2.29 -11.88
CA ASP A 196 -26.84 -3.51 -12.57
C ASP A 196 -25.72 -4.58 -12.68
N LYS A 197 -24.50 -4.26 -12.24
CA LYS A 197 -23.35 -5.17 -12.36
C LYS A 197 -23.29 -6.22 -11.26
N PHE A 198 -24.09 -6.08 -10.20
CA PHE A 198 -24.03 -6.97 -9.04
C PHE A 198 -25.39 -7.65 -8.79
N SER A 199 -25.46 -8.94 -9.03
CA SER A 199 -26.55 -9.79 -8.56
C SER A 199 -26.52 -9.90 -7.03
N ARG A 200 -27.61 -10.32 -6.39
CA ARG A 200 -27.69 -10.55 -4.95
C ARG A 200 -26.57 -11.49 -4.46
N LYS A 201 -26.32 -12.59 -5.19
CA LYS A 201 -25.25 -13.54 -4.86
C LYS A 201 -23.85 -12.91 -4.93
N GLN A 202 -23.63 -11.96 -5.83
CA GLN A 202 -22.36 -11.23 -5.91
C GLN A 202 -22.23 -10.24 -4.74
N LEU A 203 -23.29 -9.53 -4.37
CA LEU A 203 -23.30 -8.67 -3.18
C LEU A 203 -23.00 -9.46 -1.91
N ASP A 204 -23.58 -10.66 -1.74
CA ASP A 204 -23.27 -11.54 -0.61
C ASP A 204 -21.79 -11.93 -0.58
N LYS A 205 -21.20 -12.25 -1.74
CA LYS A 205 -19.76 -12.52 -1.84
C LYS A 205 -18.87 -11.31 -1.51
N LEU A 206 -19.29 -10.09 -1.91
CA LEU A 206 -18.55 -8.88 -1.54
C LEU A 206 -18.64 -8.61 -0.04
N GLN A 207 -19.79 -8.90 0.58
CA GLN A 207 -19.91 -8.84 2.03
C GLN A 207 -18.96 -9.82 2.74
N ASP A 208 -18.88 -11.07 2.26
CA ASP A 208 -17.95 -12.05 2.83
C ASP A 208 -16.50 -11.64 2.60
N TYR A 209 -16.20 -11.01 1.47
CA TYR A 209 -14.86 -10.48 1.19
C TYR A 209 -14.43 -9.41 2.19
N VAL A 210 -15.27 -8.41 2.49
CA VAL A 210 -14.90 -7.35 3.44
C VAL A 210 -14.80 -7.86 4.89
N LYS A 211 -15.50 -8.94 5.23
CA LYS A 211 -15.36 -9.58 6.55
C LYS A 211 -13.96 -10.13 6.80
N VAL A 212 -13.24 -10.56 5.76
CA VAL A 212 -11.83 -11.00 5.89
C VAL A 212 -10.94 -9.88 6.41
N TYR A 213 -11.33 -8.61 6.16
CA TYR A 213 -10.63 -7.42 6.63
C TYR A 213 -11.21 -6.84 7.95
N GLY A 214 -12.12 -7.59 8.59
CA GLY A 214 -12.68 -7.26 9.89
C GLY A 214 -14.01 -6.51 9.87
N ALA A 215 -14.54 -6.10 8.71
CA ALA A 215 -15.82 -5.42 8.63
C ALA A 215 -16.98 -6.34 9.04
N LYS A 216 -17.90 -5.84 9.88
CA LYS A 216 -19.07 -6.59 10.33
C LYS A 216 -20.09 -6.81 9.21
N ALA A 217 -20.27 -5.81 8.34
CA ALA A 217 -21.24 -5.83 7.24
C ALA A 217 -20.81 -4.90 6.09
N LEU A 218 -21.40 -5.14 4.91
CA LEU A 218 -21.31 -4.26 3.74
C LEU A 218 -22.71 -3.81 3.36
N ALA A 219 -23.05 -2.56 3.60
CA ALA A 219 -24.31 -1.98 3.19
C ALA A 219 -24.19 -1.42 1.76
N ASN A 220 -25.32 -1.29 1.06
CA ASN A 220 -25.34 -0.68 -0.27
C ASN A 220 -26.58 0.17 -0.52
N LEU A 221 -26.38 1.21 -1.33
CA LEU A 221 -27.42 2.08 -1.87
C LEU A 221 -27.15 2.26 -3.35
N LYS A 222 -28.16 2.12 -4.21
CA LYS A 222 -28.04 2.35 -5.65
C LYS A 222 -29.12 3.29 -6.15
N LEU A 223 -28.81 4.05 -7.17
CA LEU A 223 -29.76 4.92 -7.84
C LEU A 223 -30.10 4.31 -9.20
N THR A 224 -31.38 4.02 -9.39
CA THR A 224 -31.94 3.49 -10.64
C THR A 224 -32.88 4.50 -11.25
N SER A 225 -33.39 4.24 -12.48
CA SER A 225 -34.44 5.06 -13.11
C SER A 225 -35.73 5.13 -12.28
N GLU A 226 -35.98 4.15 -11.39
CA GLU A 226 -37.15 4.10 -10.50
C GLU A 226 -36.89 4.78 -9.13
N GLY A 227 -35.66 5.29 -8.93
CA GLY A 227 -35.21 5.92 -7.67
C GLY A 227 -34.19 5.08 -6.88
N PHE A 228 -34.03 5.42 -5.61
CA PHE A 228 -33.10 4.73 -4.72
C PHE A 228 -33.56 3.30 -4.38
N ALA A 229 -32.62 2.37 -4.44
CA ALA A 229 -32.80 0.95 -4.09
C ALA A 229 -31.57 0.46 -3.30
N GLY A 230 -31.60 -0.78 -2.78
CA GLY A 230 -30.48 -1.39 -2.06
C GLY A 230 -30.78 -1.75 -0.61
N SER A 231 -29.78 -2.24 0.11
CA SER A 231 -29.99 -2.80 1.47
C SER A 231 -30.39 -1.76 2.50
N VAL A 232 -29.97 -0.51 2.34
CA VAL A 232 -30.26 0.58 3.32
C VAL A 232 -31.35 1.54 2.88
N THR A 233 -31.93 1.37 1.72
CA THR A 233 -32.92 2.30 1.13
C THR A 233 -34.11 2.59 2.06
N LYS A 234 -34.60 1.58 2.79
CA LYS A 234 -35.79 1.68 3.63
C LYS A 234 -35.51 2.31 5.00
N VAL A 235 -34.25 2.35 5.40
CA VAL A 235 -33.83 2.82 6.73
C VAL A 235 -33.19 4.20 6.68
N LEU A 236 -32.83 4.70 5.50
CA LEU A 236 -32.32 6.06 5.32
C LEU A 236 -33.46 7.01 4.99
N SER A 237 -33.43 8.19 5.59
CA SER A 237 -34.33 9.30 5.26
C SER A 237 -34.03 9.86 3.86
N ASP A 238 -34.98 10.57 3.26
CA ASP A 238 -34.77 11.20 1.97
C ASP A 238 -33.72 12.32 2.03
N ALA A 239 -33.61 13.01 3.17
CA ALA A 239 -32.57 14.02 3.40
C ALA A 239 -31.15 13.39 3.38
N GLU A 240 -30.96 12.25 4.06
CA GLU A 240 -29.70 11.51 4.04
C GLU A 240 -29.35 11.03 2.62
N LYS A 241 -30.33 10.50 1.86
CA LYS A 241 -30.11 10.06 0.45
C LYS A 241 -29.67 11.21 -0.44
N GLU A 242 -30.30 12.38 -0.34
CA GLU A 242 -29.94 13.55 -1.16
C GLU A 242 -28.60 14.17 -0.71
N ALA A 243 -28.28 14.14 0.58
CA ALA A 243 -26.95 14.54 1.06
C ALA A 243 -25.85 13.62 0.51
N LEU A 244 -26.08 12.30 0.55
CA LEU A 244 -25.16 11.31 -0.07
C LEU A 244 -25.03 11.52 -1.56
N ARG A 245 -26.16 11.77 -2.25
CA ARG A 245 -26.17 12.00 -3.71
C ARG A 245 -25.27 13.18 -4.07
N THR A 246 -25.38 14.27 -3.32
CA THR A 246 -24.56 15.46 -3.55
C THR A 246 -23.10 15.23 -3.21
N MET A 247 -22.82 14.66 -2.02
CA MET A 247 -21.46 14.48 -1.51
C MET A 247 -20.65 13.48 -2.35
N LEU A 248 -21.29 12.39 -2.80
CA LEU A 248 -20.65 11.31 -3.55
C LEU A 248 -20.84 11.44 -5.07
N ASN A 249 -21.52 12.50 -5.53
CA ASN A 249 -21.90 12.68 -6.92
C ASN A 249 -22.58 11.42 -7.50
N ILE A 250 -23.65 10.94 -6.82
CA ILE A 250 -24.34 9.74 -7.26
C ILE A 250 -25.22 10.06 -8.47
N GLU A 251 -25.00 9.34 -9.55
CA GLU A 251 -25.75 9.43 -10.79
C GLU A 251 -26.60 8.18 -11.00
N GLU A 252 -27.52 8.22 -11.96
CA GLU A 252 -28.31 7.05 -12.33
C GLU A 252 -27.39 5.88 -12.73
N ASN A 253 -27.74 4.67 -12.27
CA ASN A 253 -26.96 3.44 -12.38
C ASN A 253 -25.72 3.32 -11.50
N ASP A 254 -25.45 4.26 -10.58
CA ASP A 254 -24.40 4.11 -9.60
C ASP A 254 -24.81 3.20 -8.42
N ILE A 255 -23.83 2.56 -7.80
CA ILE A 255 -23.98 1.87 -6.51
C ILE A 255 -22.95 2.36 -5.51
N VAL A 256 -23.41 2.67 -4.32
CA VAL A 256 -22.56 3.06 -3.20
C VAL A 256 -22.49 1.93 -2.20
N PHE A 257 -21.28 1.58 -1.79
CA PHE A 257 -21.02 0.64 -0.70
C PHE A 257 -20.61 1.38 0.57
N PHE A 258 -21.07 0.89 1.74
CA PHE A 258 -20.77 1.47 3.04
C PHE A 258 -20.23 0.41 3.99
N VAL A 259 -19.23 0.81 4.78
CA VAL A 259 -18.79 0.07 5.98
C VAL A 259 -18.86 1.02 7.17
N ALA A 260 -19.58 0.61 8.21
CA ALA A 260 -19.66 1.29 9.51
C ALA A 260 -18.92 0.46 10.54
N ASP A 261 -17.76 0.95 11.00
CA ASP A 261 -16.89 0.24 11.96
C ASP A 261 -15.84 1.21 12.55
N LYS A 262 -14.90 0.70 13.36
CA LYS A 262 -13.70 1.44 13.76
C LYS A 262 -12.97 1.99 12.51
N LYS A 263 -12.41 3.20 12.63
CA LYS A 263 -11.79 3.92 11.48
C LYS A 263 -10.88 3.03 10.63
N LYS A 264 -9.91 2.33 11.25
CA LYS A 264 -8.96 1.45 10.55
C LYS A 264 -9.67 0.32 9.80
N VAL A 265 -10.66 -0.33 10.43
CA VAL A 265 -11.43 -1.42 9.82
C VAL A 265 -12.26 -0.93 8.63
N ALA A 266 -12.98 0.18 8.78
CA ALA A 266 -13.82 0.74 7.72
C ALA A 266 -12.97 1.13 6.50
N GLN A 267 -11.84 1.79 6.72
CA GLN A 267 -10.92 2.22 5.66
C GLN A 267 -10.29 1.02 4.95
N THR A 268 -9.66 0.10 5.68
CA THR A 268 -8.95 -1.03 5.07
C THR A 268 -9.88 -2.00 4.36
N SER A 269 -11.08 -2.24 4.89
CA SER A 269 -12.07 -3.12 4.26
C SER A 269 -12.58 -2.56 2.93
N LEU A 270 -12.94 -1.26 2.88
CA LEU A 270 -13.34 -0.62 1.63
C LEU A 270 -12.16 -0.40 0.69
N GLY A 271 -10.96 -0.14 1.20
CA GLY A 271 -9.76 -0.07 0.38
C GLY A 271 -9.46 -1.38 -0.35
N ALA A 272 -9.58 -2.51 0.35
CA ALA A 272 -9.46 -3.83 -0.25
C ALA A 272 -10.57 -4.09 -1.29
N LEU A 273 -11.81 -3.72 -0.96
CA LEU A 273 -12.93 -3.82 -1.89
C LEU A 273 -12.74 -2.94 -3.14
N ARG A 274 -12.21 -1.74 -2.96
CA ARG A 274 -11.87 -0.82 -4.06
C ARG A 274 -10.96 -1.48 -5.09
N VAL A 275 -9.85 -2.05 -4.63
CA VAL A 275 -8.88 -2.73 -5.51
C VAL A 275 -9.51 -3.95 -6.17
N LYS A 276 -10.27 -4.76 -5.42
CA LYS A 276 -11.00 -5.90 -5.97
C LYS A 276 -11.95 -5.48 -7.08
N LEU A 277 -12.78 -4.45 -6.86
CA LEU A 277 -13.71 -3.95 -7.88
C LEU A 277 -13.00 -3.30 -9.06
N GLY A 278 -11.86 -2.64 -8.84
CA GLY A 278 -10.99 -2.14 -9.90
C GLY A 278 -10.57 -3.25 -10.87
N HIS A 279 -10.22 -4.42 -10.36
CA HIS A 279 -9.92 -5.61 -11.16
C HIS A 279 -11.17 -6.25 -11.78
N ASP A 280 -12.20 -6.52 -10.98
CA ASP A 280 -13.41 -7.24 -11.42
C ASP A 280 -14.17 -6.49 -12.51
N LEU A 281 -14.12 -5.16 -12.50
CA LEU A 281 -14.80 -4.27 -13.45
C LEU A 281 -13.87 -3.76 -14.57
N ASP A 282 -12.61 -4.23 -14.61
CA ASP A 282 -11.57 -3.83 -15.58
C ASP A 282 -11.38 -2.31 -15.66
N LEU A 283 -11.37 -1.63 -14.49
CA LEU A 283 -11.19 -0.19 -14.39
C LEU A 283 -9.71 0.23 -14.38
N ILE A 284 -8.80 -0.71 -14.08
CA ILE A 284 -7.39 -0.44 -13.93
C ILE A 284 -6.73 -0.35 -15.30
N ASN A 285 -6.18 0.82 -15.62
CA ASN A 285 -5.35 0.97 -16.82
C ASN A 285 -4.03 0.23 -16.63
N LYS A 286 -3.89 -0.93 -17.28
CA LYS A 286 -2.71 -1.82 -17.16
C LYS A 286 -1.43 -1.24 -17.76
N ASP A 287 -1.55 -0.26 -18.64
CA ASP A 287 -0.43 0.40 -19.31
C ASP A 287 0.00 1.69 -18.58
N ALA A 288 -0.76 2.13 -17.58
CA ALA A 288 -0.42 3.30 -16.78
C ALA A 288 0.54 2.94 -15.63
N TYR A 289 1.42 3.88 -15.33
CA TYR A 289 2.34 3.86 -14.19
C TYR A 289 2.11 5.12 -13.35
N GLU A 290 1.64 4.95 -12.13
CA GLU A 290 1.40 6.03 -11.18
C GLU A 290 2.37 5.90 -10.01
N PHE A 291 3.33 6.82 -9.95
CA PHE A 291 4.31 6.89 -8.86
C PHE A 291 3.91 7.95 -7.85
N LEU A 292 4.07 7.63 -6.59
CA LEU A 292 3.81 8.56 -5.50
C LEU A 292 4.72 8.28 -4.31
N TRP A 293 4.90 9.30 -3.50
CA TRP A 293 5.42 9.20 -2.16
C TRP A 293 4.28 9.24 -1.16
N VAL A 294 4.21 8.29 -0.27
CA VAL A 294 3.36 8.38 0.93
C VAL A 294 4.23 8.96 2.03
N THR A 295 3.82 10.11 2.58
CA THR A 295 4.57 10.85 3.59
C THR A 295 3.86 10.81 4.95
N ASP A 296 4.50 11.30 5.98
CA ASP A 296 3.90 11.50 7.31
C ASP A 296 3.35 10.20 7.92
N PHE A 297 4.06 9.09 7.75
CA PHE A 297 3.71 7.82 8.39
C PHE A 297 3.70 7.96 9.91
N PRO A 298 2.73 7.36 10.62
CA PRO A 298 2.75 7.33 12.07
C PRO A 298 3.95 6.53 12.58
N MET A 299 4.68 7.06 13.55
CA MET A 299 5.79 6.36 14.17
C MET A 299 5.31 5.19 15.04
N PHE A 300 4.16 5.37 15.70
CA PHE A 300 3.58 4.41 16.61
C PHE A 300 2.10 4.16 16.30
N GLU A 301 1.66 2.93 16.52
CA GLU A 301 0.26 2.54 16.58
C GLU A 301 -0.07 2.01 17.99
N TYR A 302 -1.33 2.20 18.42
CA TYR A 302 -1.79 1.63 19.68
C TYR A 302 -2.31 0.21 19.46
N ASP A 303 -1.68 -0.76 20.14
CA ASP A 303 -2.14 -2.14 20.17
C ASP A 303 -3.12 -2.34 21.34
N GLU A 304 -4.40 -2.55 21.01
CA GLU A 304 -5.46 -2.76 22.02
C GLU A 304 -5.27 -4.07 22.80
N ASN A 305 -4.66 -5.09 22.21
CA ASN A 305 -4.46 -6.39 22.87
C ASN A 305 -3.33 -6.32 23.90
N GLU A 306 -2.26 -5.59 23.55
CA GLU A 306 -1.11 -5.41 24.43
C GLU A 306 -1.24 -4.16 25.31
N ASN A 307 -2.27 -3.34 25.08
CA ASN A 307 -2.54 -2.08 25.81
C ASN A 307 -1.30 -1.16 25.86
N ARG A 308 -0.59 -1.03 24.74
CA ARG A 308 0.60 -0.18 24.59
C ARG A 308 0.79 0.34 23.18
N TYR A 309 1.63 1.36 23.04
CA TYR A 309 2.12 1.77 21.74
C TYR A 309 3.19 0.81 21.23
N VAL A 310 3.08 0.43 19.97
CA VAL A 310 4.06 -0.38 19.21
C VAL A 310 4.53 0.39 17.99
N ALA A 311 5.70 0.06 17.47
CA ALA A 311 6.18 0.66 16.24
C ALA A 311 5.22 0.33 15.08
N ALA A 312 4.86 1.33 14.29
CA ALA A 312 3.96 1.14 13.14
C ALA A 312 4.68 0.45 11.97
N HIS A 313 6.00 0.61 11.90
CA HIS A 313 6.87 0.04 10.85
C HIS A 313 8.16 -0.52 11.43
#